data_f49ae3de289c82c119f550e2917ad5fa
#
_entry.id   f49ae3de289c82c119f550e2917ad5fa
#
_cell.length_a   1.000
_cell.length_b   1.000
_cell.length_c   1.000
_cell.angle_alpha   90.00
_cell.angle_beta   90.00
_cell.angle_gamma   90.00
#
_symmetry.space_group_name_H-M   'P 1'
#
loop_
_entity.id
_entity.type
_entity.pdbx_description
1 polymer ?
#
loop_
_entity_poly.entity_id
_entity_poly.type
_entity_poly.pdbx_seq_one_letter_code
_entity_poly.pdbx_strand_id
1 'polypeptide(L)'
;MWVESALLDALGLSLGQRLQLGTQSFRITRLLVHEPDRGAGFMNFAPRVMMHRDDLTATELVQPASRVTWRYAMVGPAPAVARFQTWAEAEVKNPDLRGVRVESLEAGRPEMRQTLDRASQFLNLVALLAALLSAVAVALAARTF
;
A
#
# COMPACT_ATOMS: atom_id res chain seq x y z
N MET A 1 -0.51 23.06 -7.67
CA MET A 1 0.09 21.76 -7.32
C MET A 1 0.56 21.74 -5.87
N TRP A 2 0.81 20.58 -5.28
CA TRP A 2 1.32 20.39 -3.93
C TRP A 2 2.70 19.76 -4.00
N VAL A 3 3.59 20.17 -3.11
CA VAL A 3 5.02 19.79 -3.16
C VAL A 3 5.50 19.41 -1.77
N GLU A 4 6.33 18.39 -1.67
CA GLU A 4 6.99 17.98 -0.43
C GLU A 4 8.02 19.03 0.01
N SER A 5 8.15 19.27 1.34
CA SER A 5 9.07 20.29 1.86
C SER A 5 10.51 20.07 1.40
N ALA A 6 10.97 18.82 1.39
CA ALA A 6 12.31 18.46 0.94
C ALA A 6 12.64 18.95 -0.48
N LEU A 7 11.65 19.00 -1.39
CA LEU A 7 11.85 19.54 -2.74
C LEU A 7 11.99 21.05 -2.75
N LEU A 8 11.21 21.74 -1.90
CA LEU A 8 11.30 23.19 -1.76
C LEU A 8 12.68 23.60 -1.25
N ASP A 9 13.17 22.91 -0.23
CA ASP A 9 14.49 23.17 0.37
C ASP A 9 15.61 22.91 -0.65
N ALA A 10 15.52 21.80 -1.40
CA ALA A 10 16.52 21.44 -2.40
C ALA A 10 16.58 22.41 -3.60
N LEU A 11 15.46 23.05 -3.95
CA LEU A 11 15.36 23.98 -5.07
C LEU A 11 15.40 25.46 -4.64
N GLY A 12 15.42 25.75 -3.34
CA GLY A 12 15.35 27.12 -2.81
C GLY A 12 14.01 27.80 -3.15
N LEU A 13 12.93 27.05 -3.25
CA LEU A 13 11.60 27.53 -3.61
C LEU A 13 10.71 27.69 -2.38
N SER A 14 9.71 28.57 -2.50
CA SER A 14 8.71 28.85 -1.46
C SER A 14 7.29 28.68 -1.98
N LEU A 15 6.34 28.56 -1.06
CA LEU A 15 4.91 28.57 -1.39
C LEU A 15 4.54 29.82 -2.21
N GLY A 16 3.72 29.63 -3.23
CA GLY A 16 3.30 30.67 -4.15
C GLY A 16 4.18 30.85 -5.37
N GLN A 17 5.43 30.38 -5.34
CA GLN A 17 6.32 30.38 -6.49
C GLN A 17 5.93 29.34 -7.53
N ARG A 18 6.59 29.39 -8.67
CA ARG A 18 6.33 28.46 -9.80
C ARG A 18 7.45 27.44 -9.89
N LEU A 19 7.04 26.21 -10.14
CA LEU A 19 7.94 25.09 -10.44
C LEU A 19 7.64 24.59 -11.84
N GLN A 20 8.68 24.43 -12.65
CA GLN A 20 8.56 23.85 -13.97
C GLN A 20 8.56 22.32 -13.88
N LEU A 21 7.57 21.70 -14.51
CA LEU A 21 7.45 20.25 -14.66
C LEU A 21 7.31 19.91 -16.14
N GLY A 22 8.33 19.31 -16.71
CA GLY A 22 8.40 19.09 -18.14
C GLY A 22 8.31 20.41 -18.90
N THR A 23 7.36 20.52 -19.82
CA THR A 23 7.12 21.73 -20.64
C THR A 23 6.25 22.79 -19.96
N GLN A 24 5.63 22.47 -18.79
CA GLN A 24 4.69 23.34 -18.11
C GLN A 24 5.21 23.88 -16.78
N SER A 25 4.68 25.06 -16.39
CA SER A 25 5.03 25.72 -15.13
C SER A 25 3.80 25.85 -14.22
N PHE A 26 3.90 25.31 -13.03
CA PHE A 26 2.81 25.25 -12.04
C PHE A 26 3.10 26.07 -10.81
N ARG A 27 2.05 26.71 -10.27
CA ARG A 27 2.16 27.41 -9.00
C ARG A 27 2.10 26.42 -7.84
N ILE A 28 3.02 26.53 -6.89
CA ILE A 28 3.06 25.77 -5.65
C ILE A 28 2.01 26.36 -4.71
N THR A 29 0.95 25.58 -4.41
CA THR A 29 -0.18 26.09 -3.61
C THR A 29 -0.19 25.55 -2.19
N ARG A 30 0.35 24.35 -1.94
CA ARG A 30 0.36 23.70 -0.62
C ARG A 30 1.57 22.81 -0.45
N LEU A 31 1.94 22.55 0.81
CA LEU A 31 2.88 21.53 1.19
C LEU A 31 2.19 20.15 1.26
N LEU A 32 2.87 19.14 0.73
CA LEU A 32 2.52 17.74 0.90
C LEU A 32 3.20 17.23 2.18
N VAL A 33 2.43 17.09 3.26
CA VAL A 33 2.95 16.69 4.58
C VAL A 33 2.90 15.17 4.74
N HIS A 34 1.83 14.54 4.24
CA HIS A 34 1.61 13.11 4.39
C HIS A 34 0.93 12.52 3.17
N GLU A 35 1.47 11.44 2.68
CA GLU A 35 0.90 10.65 1.59
C GLU A 35 0.63 9.22 2.11
N PRO A 36 -0.64 8.83 2.29
CA PRO A 36 -0.97 7.51 2.84
C PRO A 36 -0.54 6.35 1.93
N ASP A 37 -0.45 6.59 0.63
CA ASP A 37 -0.10 5.58 -0.38
C ASP A 37 1.39 5.55 -0.73
N ARG A 38 2.21 6.22 0.06
CA ARG A 38 3.67 6.14 -0.06
C ARG A 38 4.12 4.74 0.33
N GLY A 39 4.21 3.83 -0.64
CA GLY A 39 4.63 2.45 -0.40
C GLY A 39 5.93 2.35 0.41
N ALA A 40 6.04 1.34 1.26
CA ALA A 40 7.17 1.08 2.16
C ALA A 40 8.49 0.70 1.45
N GLY A 41 8.63 0.97 0.15
CA GLY A 41 9.83 0.63 -0.61
C GLY A 41 10.98 1.58 -0.35
N PHE A 42 12.17 1.03 -0.15
CA PHE A 42 13.45 1.75 -0.05
C PHE A 42 13.78 2.67 -1.23
N MET A 43 13.03 2.61 -2.31
CA MET A 43 13.19 3.42 -3.52
C MET A 43 12.44 4.76 -3.52
N ASN A 44 11.76 5.11 -2.41
CA ASN A 44 10.89 6.29 -2.33
C ASN A 44 11.56 7.51 -1.67
N PHE A 45 12.85 7.68 -1.84
CA PHE A 45 13.59 8.85 -1.32
C PHE A 45 13.43 10.12 -2.17
N ALA A 46 12.95 9.98 -3.41
CA ALA A 46 12.73 11.15 -4.25
C ALA A 46 11.57 11.99 -3.70
N PRO A 47 11.78 13.31 -3.56
CA PRO A 47 10.72 14.21 -3.11
C PRO A 47 9.57 14.23 -4.12
N ARG A 48 8.34 14.37 -3.63
CA ARG A 48 7.13 14.21 -4.43
C ARG A 48 6.43 15.51 -4.77
N VAL A 49 5.80 15.48 -5.91
CA VAL A 49 4.91 16.52 -6.39
C VAL A 49 3.56 15.90 -6.71
N MET A 50 2.48 16.49 -6.20
CA MET A 50 1.11 16.14 -6.56
C MET A 50 0.49 17.23 -7.42
N MET A 51 -0.06 16.82 -8.55
CA MET A 51 -0.75 17.68 -9.49
C MET A 51 -2.07 17.04 -9.94
N HIS A 52 -2.92 17.80 -10.58
CA HIS A 52 -4.14 17.25 -11.16
C HIS A 52 -3.80 16.34 -12.35
N ARG A 53 -4.51 15.22 -12.49
CA ARG A 53 -4.24 14.24 -13.55
C ARG A 53 -4.39 14.83 -14.95
N ASP A 54 -5.37 15.71 -15.14
CA ASP A 54 -5.64 16.32 -16.44
C ASP A 54 -4.51 17.27 -16.91
N ASP A 55 -3.76 17.83 -15.95
CA ASP A 55 -2.59 18.65 -16.26
C ASP A 55 -1.38 17.83 -16.72
N LEU A 56 -1.37 16.51 -16.42
CA LEU A 56 -0.22 15.64 -16.68
C LEU A 56 0.14 15.56 -18.16
N THR A 57 -0.86 15.47 -19.04
CA THR A 57 -0.63 15.38 -20.49
C THR A 57 0.10 16.61 -21.04
N ALA A 58 -0.25 17.79 -20.54
CA ALA A 58 0.37 19.04 -20.96
C ALA A 58 1.85 19.17 -20.54
N THR A 59 2.28 18.43 -19.53
CA THR A 59 3.68 18.44 -19.08
C THR A 59 4.63 17.68 -19.98
N GLU A 60 4.12 16.78 -20.83
CA GLU A 60 4.90 15.85 -21.64
C GLU A 60 5.89 14.96 -20.86
N LEU A 61 5.67 14.80 -19.56
CA LEU A 61 6.51 13.94 -18.71
C LEU A 61 6.28 12.44 -18.98
N VAL A 62 5.06 12.08 -19.40
CA VAL A 62 4.72 10.70 -19.73
C VAL A 62 4.97 10.47 -21.22
N GLN A 63 6.03 9.73 -21.49
CA GLN A 63 6.44 9.32 -22.82
C GLN A 63 6.30 7.81 -23.01
N PRO A 64 6.34 7.26 -24.25
CA PRO A 64 6.13 5.84 -24.50
C PRO A 64 7.00 4.86 -23.69
N ALA A 65 8.18 5.29 -23.22
CA ALA A 65 9.09 4.47 -22.39
C ALA A 65 9.05 4.82 -20.90
N SER A 66 8.16 5.71 -20.47
CA SER A 66 8.07 6.12 -19.07
C SER A 66 7.52 5.00 -18.19
N ARG A 67 8.12 4.82 -17.01
CA ARG A 67 7.57 3.93 -15.97
C ARG A 67 6.43 4.63 -15.26
N VAL A 68 5.21 4.34 -15.66
CA VAL A 68 4.00 4.86 -15.04
C VAL A 68 3.23 3.75 -14.38
N THR A 69 2.83 3.95 -13.13
CA THR A 69 1.94 3.05 -12.41
C THR A 69 0.59 3.75 -12.22
N TRP A 70 -0.44 3.19 -12.81
CA TRP A 70 -1.80 3.68 -12.65
C TRP A 70 -2.46 2.96 -11.47
N ARG A 71 -3.03 3.73 -10.53
CA ARG A 71 -3.76 3.19 -9.39
C ARG A 71 -5.17 3.73 -9.37
N TYR A 72 -6.14 2.83 -9.26
CA TYR A 72 -7.54 3.14 -9.06
C TYR A 72 -7.95 2.73 -7.66
N ALA A 73 -8.41 3.70 -6.86
CA ALA A 73 -8.97 3.43 -5.55
C ALA A 73 -10.50 3.35 -5.66
N MET A 74 -11.07 2.29 -5.11
CA MET A 74 -12.52 2.09 -5.06
C MET A 74 -12.98 2.02 -3.62
N VAL A 75 -14.05 2.74 -3.31
CA VAL A 75 -14.65 2.82 -1.98
C VAL A 75 -16.15 2.56 -2.10
N GLY A 76 -16.70 1.80 -1.18
CA GLY A 76 -18.13 1.48 -1.16
C GLY A 76 -18.52 0.65 0.05
N PRO A 77 -19.79 0.23 0.15
CA PRO A 77 -20.24 -0.71 1.17
C PRO A 77 -19.45 -2.02 1.11
N ALA A 78 -19.08 -2.56 2.28
CA ALA A 78 -18.24 -3.76 2.38
C ALA A 78 -18.67 -4.93 1.48
N PRO A 79 -19.96 -5.29 1.37
CA PRO A 79 -20.38 -6.38 0.50
C PRO A 79 -20.23 -6.07 -1.00
N ALA A 80 -20.29 -4.79 -1.39
CA ALA A 80 -20.07 -4.39 -2.78
C ALA A 80 -18.58 -4.44 -3.13
N VAL A 81 -17.72 -3.97 -2.23
CA VAL A 81 -16.25 -4.03 -2.38
C VAL A 81 -15.78 -5.48 -2.45
N ALA A 82 -16.28 -6.36 -1.57
CA ALA A 82 -15.93 -7.79 -1.58
C ALA A 82 -16.33 -8.49 -2.91
N ARG A 83 -17.51 -8.21 -3.43
CA ARG A 83 -17.94 -8.75 -4.75
C ARG A 83 -17.04 -8.24 -5.87
N PHE A 84 -16.76 -6.94 -5.86
CA PHE A 84 -15.85 -6.35 -6.86
C PHE A 84 -14.45 -6.95 -6.78
N GLN A 85 -13.91 -7.13 -5.57
CA GLN A 85 -12.60 -7.74 -5.37
C GLN A 85 -12.56 -9.17 -5.94
N THR A 86 -13.56 -10.01 -5.62
CA THR A 86 -13.65 -11.38 -6.14
C THR A 86 -13.70 -11.41 -7.67
N TRP A 87 -14.48 -10.51 -8.26
CA TRP A 87 -14.55 -10.38 -9.71
C TRP A 87 -13.22 -9.93 -10.31
N ALA A 88 -12.61 -8.89 -9.74
CA ALA A 88 -11.36 -8.34 -10.23
C ALA A 88 -10.19 -9.34 -10.10
N GLU A 89 -10.13 -10.10 -9.00
CA GLU A 89 -9.14 -11.17 -8.82
C GLU A 89 -9.31 -12.32 -9.82
N ALA A 90 -10.54 -12.59 -10.24
CA ALA A 90 -10.81 -13.55 -11.31
C ALA A 90 -10.38 -13.02 -12.68
N GLU A 91 -10.67 -11.73 -12.95
CA GLU A 91 -10.36 -11.08 -14.22
C GLU A 91 -8.84 -10.93 -14.44
N VAL A 92 -8.09 -10.61 -13.38
CA VAL A 92 -6.62 -10.50 -13.45
C VAL A 92 -5.92 -11.81 -13.82
N LYS A 93 -6.58 -12.96 -13.66
CA LYS A 93 -6.08 -14.26 -14.12
C LYS A 93 -6.16 -14.43 -15.65
N ASN A 94 -6.86 -13.55 -16.32
CA ASN A 94 -6.94 -13.55 -17.77
C ASN A 94 -5.55 -13.24 -18.36
N PRO A 95 -4.99 -14.11 -19.24
CA PRO A 95 -3.66 -13.91 -19.83
C PRO A 95 -3.54 -12.66 -20.69
N ASP A 96 -4.65 -12.09 -21.14
CA ASP A 96 -4.69 -10.85 -21.93
C ASP A 96 -4.47 -9.60 -21.06
N LEU A 97 -4.71 -9.68 -19.75
CA LEU A 97 -4.51 -8.59 -18.79
C LEU A 97 -3.13 -8.70 -18.12
N ARG A 98 -2.11 -8.20 -18.80
CA ARG A 98 -0.75 -8.18 -18.25
C ARG A 98 -0.48 -6.91 -17.44
N GLY A 99 0.16 -7.09 -16.28
CA GLY A 99 0.62 -5.95 -15.46
C GLY A 99 -0.48 -5.33 -14.58
N VAL A 100 -1.68 -5.90 -14.56
CA VAL A 100 -2.76 -5.50 -13.64
C VAL A 100 -2.63 -6.27 -12.33
N ARG A 101 -2.80 -5.57 -11.20
CA ARG A 101 -2.78 -6.17 -9.87
C ARG A 101 -3.92 -5.62 -9.03
N VAL A 102 -4.62 -6.48 -8.33
CA VAL A 102 -5.63 -6.10 -7.34
C VAL A 102 -4.96 -6.03 -5.97
N GLU A 103 -5.05 -4.88 -5.33
CA GLU A 103 -4.55 -4.66 -3.98
C GLU A 103 -5.74 -4.35 -3.07
N SER A 104 -6.02 -5.20 -2.09
CA SER A 104 -6.99 -4.89 -1.04
C SER A 104 -6.27 -4.29 0.17
N LEU A 105 -7.01 -3.57 1.03
CA LEU A 105 -6.47 -3.05 2.29
C LEU A 105 -5.92 -4.18 3.18
N GLU A 106 -6.53 -5.36 3.10
CA GLU A 106 -6.10 -6.54 3.84
C GLU A 106 -4.87 -7.21 3.22
N ALA A 107 -4.75 -7.19 1.88
CA ALA A 107 -3.63 -7.77 1.15
C ALA A 107 -2.48 -6.78 0.91
N GLY A 108 -2.72 -5.49 1.07
CA GLY A 108 -1.75 -4.41 0.80
C GLY A 108 -0.51 -4.40 1.70
N ARG A 109 -0.47 -5.28 2.71
CA ARG A 109 0.71 -5.49 3.58
C ARG A 109 0.99 -6.98 3.74
N PRO A 110 1.45 -7.68 2.70
CA PRO A 110 1.73 -9.11 2.75
C PRO A 110 2.76 -9.47 3.84
N GLU A 111 3.70 -8.58 4.14
CA GLU A 111 4.68 -8.75 5.20
C GLU A 111 4.04 -8.79 6.60
N MET A 112 3.07 -7.92 6.85
CA MET A 112 2.34 -7.90 8.12
C MET A 112 1.46 -9.15 8.27
N ARG A 113 0.83 -9.59 7.18
CA ARG A 113 0.01 -10.81 7.17
C ARG A 113 0.86 -12.06 7.46
N GLN A 114 2.02 -12.21 6.81
CA GLN A 114 2.95 -13.30 7.11
C GLN A 114 3.42 -13.29 8.56
N THR A 115 3.65 -12.12 9.13
CA THR A 115 4.06 -11.99 10.53
C THR A 115 2.93 -12.40 11.48
N LEU A 116 1.70 -11.97 11.20
CA LEU A 116 0.52 -12.36 11.97
C LEU A 116 0.21 -13.85 11.84
N ASP A 117 0.34 -14.42 10.65
CA ASP A 117 0.13 -15.86 10.43
C ASP A 117 1.16 -16.70 11.18
N ARG A 118 2.43 -16.30 11.19
CA ARG A 118 3.48 -16.95 11.97
C ARG A 118 3.22 -16.83 13.47
N ALA A 119 2.81 -15.65 13.95
CA ALA A 119 2.45 -15.43 15.34
C ALA A 119 1.26 -16.30 15.75
N SER A 120 0.23 -16.38 14.92
CA SER A 120 -0.94 -17.24 15.14
C SER A 120 -0.57 -18.73 15.19
N GLN A 121 0.28 -19.19 14.27
CA GLN A 121 0.78 -20.58 14.29
C GLN A 121 1.57 -20.88 15.56
N PHE A 122 2.42 -19.95 16.00
CA PHE A 122 3.18 -20.09 17.24
C PHE A 122 2.25 -20.17 18.48
N LEU A 123 1.25 -19.28 18.57
CA LEU A 123 0.29 -19.29 19.65
C LEU A 123 -0.53 -20.58 19.67
N ASN A 124 -0.94 -21.10 18.53
CA ASN A 124 -1.64 -22.38 18.42
C ASN A 124 -0.77 -23.55 18.91
N LEU A 125 0.52 -23.55 18.58
CA LEU A 125 1.46 -24.56 19.05
C LEU A 125 1.61 -24.50 20.59
N VAL A 126 1.77 -23.31 21.15
CA VAL A 126 1.87 -23.12 22.60
C VAL A 126 0.58 -23.56 23.31
N ALA A 127 -0.58 -23.22 22.76
CA ALA A 127 -1.87 -23.65 23.27
C ALA A 127 -2.01 -25.19 23.27
N LEU A 128 -1.57 -25.85 22.21
CA LEU A 128 -1.55 -27.31 22.11
C LEU A 128 -0.64 -27.94 23.17
N LEU A 129 0.56 -27.42 23.33
CA LEU A 129 1.50 -27.90 24.37
C LEU A 129 0.95 -27.71 25.76
N ALA A 130 0.34 -26.56 26.06
CA ALA A 130 -0.30 -26.30 27.34
C ALA A 130 -1.45 -27.27 27.61
N ALA A 131 -2.27 -27.55 26.59
CA ALA A 131 -3.36 -28.54 26.71
C ALA A 131 -2.81 -29.94 26.96
N LEU A 132 -1.75 -30.37 26.31
CA LEU A 132 -1.11 -31.67 26.52
C LEU A 132 -0.53 -31.77 27.94
N LEU A 133 0.19 -30.74 28.40
CA LEU A 133 0.73 -30.72 29.75
C LEU A 133 -0.38 -30.77 30.80
N SER A 134 -1.47 -30.04 30.59
CA SER A 134 -2.64 -30.07 31.47
C SER A 134 -3.29 -31.46 31.51
N ALA A 135 -3.43 -32.11 30.38
CA ALA A 135 -3.97 -33.47 30.30
C ALA A 135 -3.07 -34.49 31.03
N VAL A 136 -1.76 -34.39 30.90
CA VAL A 136 -0.81 -35.24 31.63
C VAL A 136 -0.89 -34.99 33.14
N ALA A 137 -0.97 -33.73 33.56
CA ALA A 137 -1.10 -33.38 34.97
C ALA A 137 -2.39 -33.97 35.57
N VAL A 138 -3.52 -33.86 34.88
CA VAL A 138 -4.79 -34.45 35.30
C VAL A 138 -4.70 -35.98 35.34
N ALA A 139 -4.09 -36.61 34.34
CA ALA A 139 -3.92 -38.07 34.32
C ALA A 139 -3.05 -38.58 35.48
N LEU A 140 -1.98 -37.87 35.80
CA LEU A 140 -1.11 -38.21 36.94
C LEU A 140 -1.85 -38.02 38.29
N ALA A 141 -2.60 -36.92 38.43
CA ALA A 141 -3.40 -36.68 39.62
C ALA A 141 -4.48 -37.78 39.79
N ALA A 142 -5.17 -38.16 38.73
CA ALA A 142 -6.17 -39.22 38.79
C ALA A 142 -5.60 -40.63 39.12
N ARG A 143 -4.31 -40.85 38.85
CA ARG A 143 -3.62 -42.12 39.17
C ARG A 143 -3.16 -42.20 40.63
N THR A 144 -3.00 -41.07 41.29
CA THR A 144 -2.56 -41.00 42.71
C THR A 144 -3.71 -41.06 43.72
N PHE A 145 -4.94 -40.94 43.26
CA PHE A 145 -6.17 -41.18 44.02
C PHE A 145 -6.78 -42.53 43.65
#